data_48bf1af40d8988ed92d15ee7c32cb220
#
_entry.id   48bf1af40d8988ed92d15ee7c32cb220
#
_cell.length_a   1.000
_cell.length_b   1.000
_cell.length_c   1.000
_cell.angle_alpha   90.00
_cell.angle_beta   90.00
_cell.angle_gamma   90.00
#
_symmetry.space_group_name_H-M   'P 1'
#
loop_
_entity.id
_entity.type
_entity.pdbx_description
1 polymer ?
#
loop_
_entity_poly.entity_id
_entity_poly.type
_entity_poly.pdbx_seq_one_letter_code
_entity_poly.pdbx_strand_id
1 'polypeptide(L)'
;MSSAGVIALGPVPDDLAYLPISFGHSGRCSSASQLQDHILIFLAVPGAPPMPMSVLGTDSIASVKLRIQRFKGFVVNKQRLVLDGHELARNNCPVRDYGLEDGNVLHLVIRLADLRVINIETASGKKFQFQVDQTRNVKYLKSKLADDEDLGCLEDDKLEYDGEVLEDHRLIADISNRDDAVLHLFIRKPAKLRTQQVEKDTLVTVDNPQEKEDLANESLVVNPAKPAGGKPAPVEPIVVNRKARLSPEVVKMIDSAIAGLENGHTPVMSAEGSGGVYFMQDSSGQKNVAVFKPIDEEPMAENNPRGLPLSTDGEGMKRGTRVGEGALREVAAYILDHQVVERESGRSVGFSGVPPTAIVRSLHRGKSFKVGSLQMFKENDGSCEDMGPRAFPVKEVHKIAVLDIRLANADRHAGNILVSKEEGATYKLIPIDHGYCLPEKFEDCTFEWLYWPQAREPFNDETTEYISSLDAEEDIKLLKFHGWELSSSCARVLRISTMLLKKGAARGLTPYDIGRILCRETVNRDSEIEDIIQEAEDAVLPGTSENLFLETVSEIIDRRLLGK
;
A
#
# COMPACT_ATOMS: atom_id res chain seq x y z
N MET A 1 3.20 -0.71 -35.49
CA MET A 1 4.30 -0.76 -34.51
C MET A 1 3.65 -1.19 -33.21
N SER A 2 3.87 -2.43 -32.80
CA SER A 2 3.22 -3.05 -31.64
C SER A 2 4.09 -2.76 -30.41
N SER A 3 3.55 -1.96 -29.47
CA SER A 3 4.20 -1.69 -28.19
C SER A 3 4.11 -2.95 -27.31
N ALA A 4 5.26 -3.48 -26.93
CA ALA A 4 5.34 -4.53 -25.94
C ALA A 4 5.13 -3.92 -24.54
N GLY A 5 4.02 -4.26 -23.89
CA GLY A 5 3.80 -3.94 -22.49
C GLY A 5 4.65 -4.85 -21.58
N VAL A 6 5.24 -4.25 -20.57
CA VAL A 6 6.10 -4.91 -19.58
C VAL A 6 5.33 -5.04 -18.28
N ILE A 7 5.26 -6.22 -17.69
CA ILE A 7 4.55 -6.46 -16.41
C ILE A 7 5.55 -6.84 -15.33
N ALA A 8 5.38 -6.23 -14.16
CA ALA A 8 6.05 -6.61 -12.92
C ALA A 8 5.34 -7.81 -12.27
N LEU A 9 6.11 -8.81 -11.88
CA LEU A 9 5.63 -9.95 -11.09
C LEU A 9 6.02 -9.71 -9.63
N GLY A 10 5.08 -9.89 -8.72
CA GLY A 10 5.26 -9.73 -7.29
C GLY A 10 6.33 -10.64 -6.67
N PRO A 11 6.77 -10.35 -5.46
CA PRO A 11 7.95 -10.97 -4.84
C PRO A 11 7.77 -12.46 -4.58
N VAL A 12 8.83 -13.21 -4.85
CA VAL A 12 8.98 -14.62 -4.45
C VAL A 12 9.59 -14.64 -3.04
N PRO A 13 9.21 -15.58 -2.14
CA PRO A 13 9.73 -15.64 -0.79
C PRO A 13 11.24 -15.80 -0.73
N ASP A 14 11.87 -15.05 0.18
CA ASP A 14 13.28 -15.12 0.54
C ASP A 14 13.57 -16.41 1.32
N ASP A 15 13.85 -17.50 0.63
CA ASP A 15 14.52 -18.63 1.24
C ASP A 15 15.41 -19.34 0.21
N LEU A 16 16.57 -18.77 -0.04
CA LEU A 16 17.73 -19.56 -0.48
C LEU A 16 19.03 -18.80 -0.21
N ALA A 17 19.79 -19.40 0.68
CA ALA A 17 21.03 -18.96 1.24
C ALA A 17 22.08 -18.39 0.25
N TYR A 18 22.64 -17.25 0.62
CA TYR A 18 23.90 -16.73 0.09
C TYR A 18 25.05 -17.70 0.44
N LEU A 19 25.77 -18.15 -0.58
CA LEU A 19 27.11 -18.68 -0.38
C LEU A 19 28.09 -17.51 -0.37
N PRO A 20 28.96 -17.40 0.65
CA PRO A 20 29.89 -16.29 0.77
C PRO A 20 31.02 -16.39 -0.27
N ILE A 21 31.26 -15.30 -0.98
CA ILE A 21 32.48 -15.12 -1.76
C ILE A 21 33.59 -14.73 -0.77
N SER A 22 34.48 -15.66 -0.46
CA SER A 22 35.67 -15.38 0.34
C SER A 22 36.74 -14.67 -0.51
N PHE A 23 37.02 -13.41 -0.17
CA PHE A 23 38.27 -12.77 -0.61
C PHE A 23 39.43 -13.24 0.26
N GLY A 24 40.22 -14.15 -0.24
CA GLY A 24 41.50 -14.57 0.36
C GLY A 24 42.69 -13.84 -0.27
N HIS A 25 43.44 -13.12 0.57
CA HIS A 25 44.72 -12.50 0.17
C HIS A 25 45.89 -13.48 0.30
N SER A 26 46.71 -13.45 -0.73
CA SER A 26 48.14 -13.76 -0.83
C SER A 26 48.66 -15.16 -0.50
N GLY A 27 49.28 -15.74 -1.55
CA GLY A 27 50.23 -16.84 -1.47
C GLY A 27 50.67 -17.23 -2.87
N ARG A 28 51.88 -16.81 -3.28
CA ARG A 28 52.53 -17.20 -4.53
C ARG A 28 52.65 -18.71 -4.62
N CYS A 29 52.13 -19.31 -5.67
CA CYS A 29 52.75 -20.47 -6.32
C CYS A 29 52.30 -20.57 -7.78
N SER A 30 53.27 -20.71 -8.65
CA SER A 30 53.17 -20.80 -10.10
C SER A 30 52.52 -22.11 -10.53
N SER A 31 51.40 -22.02 -11.24
CA SER A 31 51.03 -22.96 -12.31
C SER A 31 49.96 -22.30 -13.16
N ALA A 32 50.20 -22.26 -14.48
CA ALA A 32 49.29 -21.72 -15.47
C ALA A 32 47.98 -22.53 -15.49
N SER A 33 46.98 -22.05 -14.79
CA SER A 33 45.57 -22.50 -14.90
C SER A 33 44.75 -21.32 -15.41
N GLN A 34 44.04 -21.57 -16.49
CA GLN A 34 43.15 -20.68 -17.20
C GLN A 34 42.37 -19.79 -16.23
N LEU A 35 42.61 -18.48 -16.27
CA LEU A 35 41.74 -17.45 -15.75
C LEU A 35 40.41 -17.59 -16.49
N GLN A 36 39.39 -18.13 -15.84
CA GLN A 36 38.04 -18.09 -16.34
C GLN A 36 37.61 -16.62 -16.31
N ASP A 37 37.39 -16.02 -17.48
CA ASP A 37 36.92 -14.63 -17.64
C ASP A 37 35.48 -14.54 -17.16
N HIS A 38 35.32 -14.16 -15.91
CA HIS A 38 34.02 -13.82 -15.32
C HIS A 38 33.66 -12.40 -15.76
N ILE A 39 32.45 -12.25 -16.31
CA ILE A 39 31.87 -10.99 -16.73
C ILE A 39 30.73 -10.67 -15.74
N LEU A 40 30.78 -9.50 -15.11
CA LEU A 40 29.70 -9.00 -14.26
C LEU A 40 28.71 -8.19 -15.11
N ILE A 41 27.52 -8.68 -15.28
CA ILE A 41 26.44 -7.98 -16.00
C ILE A 41 25.32 -7.60 -15.04
N PHE A 42 24.49 -6.63 -15.43
CA PHE A 42 23.32 -6.22 -14.67
C PHE A 42 22.06 -6.67 -15.40
N LEU A 43 21.25 -7.52 -14.77
CA LEU A 43 19.97 -7.96 -15.32
C LEU A 43 18.88 -6.95 -14.95
N ALA A 44 18.37 -6.22 -15.94
CA ALA A 44 17.20 -5.35 -15.79
C ALA A 44 15.91 -6.17 -15.99
N VAL A 45 15.14 -6.31 -14.92
CA VAL A 45 13.83 -6.97 -14.93
C VAL A 45 12.78 -5.87 -14.78
N PRO A 46 11.68 -5.90 -15.56
CA PRO A 46 10.62 -4.91 -15.42
C PRO A 46 10.07 -4.84 -13.99
N GLY A 47 9.99 -3.64 -13.44
CA GLY A 47 9.48 -3.43 -12.08
C GLY A 47 10.44 -3.79 -10.95
N ALA A 48 11.73 -4.05 -11.24
CA ALA A 48 12.76 -4.29 -10.22
C ALA A 48 14.05 -3.55 -10.57
N PRO A 49 14.86 -3.14 -9.58
CA PRO A 49 16.17 -2.56 -9.84
C PRO A 49 17.07 -3.56 -10.57
N PRO A 50 18.02 -3.09 -11.42
CA PRO A 50 18.97 -3.94 -12.08
C PRO A 50 19.79 -4.76 -11.08
N MET A 51 19.90 -6.07 -11.33
CA MET A 51 20.59 -7.01 -10.43
C MET A 51 21.93 -7.44 -11.00
N PRO A 52 23.01 -7.45 -10.21
CA PRO A 52 24.29 -7.98 -10.64
C PRO A 52 24.21 -9.51 -10.85
N MET A 53 24.73 -9.99 -11.97
CA MET A 53 24.81 -11.42 -12.29
C MET A 53 26.18 -11.70 -12.92
N SER A 54 26.94 -12.62 -12.34
CA SER A 54 28.20 -13.07 -12.91
C SER A 54 27.97 -14.18 -13.94
N VAL A 55 28.52 -14.04 -15.14
CA VAL A 55 28.47 -15.01 -16.22
C VAL A 55 29.89 -15.26 -16.73
N LEU A 56 30.12 -16.41 -17.36
CA LEU A 56 31.39 -16.67 -18.07
C LEU A 56 31.25 -16.23 -19.53
N GLY A 57 32.27 -15.64 -20.10
CA GLY A 57 32.29 -15.31 -21.53
C GLY A 57 31.99 -16.51 -22.44
N THR A 58 32.25 -17.73 -21.97
CA THR A 58 31.94 -19.01 -22.62
C THR A 58 30.54 -19.56 -22.34
N ASP A 59 29.80 -18.97 -21.39
CA ASP A 59 28.41 -19.38 -21.11
C ASP A 59 27.54 -19.16 -22.35
N SER A 60 26.67 -20.12 -22.66
CA SER A 60 25.70 -19.94 -23.72
C SER A 60 24.53 -19.07 -23.24
N ILE A 61 23.85 -18.42 -24.17
CA ILE A 61 22.62 -17.68 -23.85
C ILE A 61 21.57 -18.58 -23.17
N ALA A 62 21.48 -19.86 -23.54
CA ALA A 62 20.63 -20.83 -22.85
C ALA A 62 21.04 -21.00 -21.37
N SER A 63 22.33 -21.05 -21.08
CA SER A 63 22.87 -21.14 -19.71
C SER A 63 22.49 -19.91 -18.87
N VAL A 64 22.61 -18.71 -19.46
CA VAL A 64 22.20 -17.46 -18.82
C VAL A 64 20.69 -17.46 -18.54
N LYS A 65 19.86 -17.86 -19.50
CA LYS A 65 18.40 -17.99 -19.32
C LYS A 65 18.03 -19.00 -18.24
N LEU A 66 18.73 -20.12 -18.13
CA LEU A 66 18.54 -21.11 -17.06
C LEU A 66 18.90 -20.53 -15.68
N ARG A 67 19.97 -19.73 -15.56
CA ARG A 67 20.27 -19.03 -14.32
C ARG A 67 19.16 -18.05 -13.95
N ILE A 68 18.67 -17.24 -14.91
CA ILE A 68 17.56 -16.33 -14.70
C ILE A 68 16.31 -17.10 -14.25
N GLN A 69 16.03 -18.26 -14.84
CA GLN A 69 14.92 -19.11 -14.40
C GLN A 69 15.08 -19.57 -12.95
N ARG A 70 16.27 -19.97 -12.53
CA ARG A 70 16.53 -20.38 -11.14
C ARG A 70 16.38 -19.24 -10.15
N PHE A 71 16.86 -18.04 -10.49
CA PHE A 71 16.80 -16.88 -9.59
C PHE A 71 15.45 -16.15 -9.57
N LYS A 72 14.72 -16.13 -10.69
CA LYS A 72 13.51 -15.33 -10.86
C LYS A 72 12.26 -16.12 -11.28
N GLY A 73 12.39 -17.42 -11.51
CA GLY A 73 11.27 -18.30 -11.85
C GLY A 73 10.72 -18.15 -13.29
N PHE A 74 11.32 -17.28 -14.12
CA PHE A 74 10.90 -17.12 -15.52
C PHE A 74 11.37 -18.29 -16.36
N VAL A 75 10.46 -18.99 -17.03
CA VAL A 75 10.78 -20.17 -17.86
C VAL A 75 11.61 -19.76 -19.07
N VAL A 76 12.67 -20.53 -19.39
CA VAL A 76 13.67 -20.22 -20.44
C VAL A 76 13.06 -19.86 -21.80
N ASN A 77 12.04 -20.58 -22.25
CA ASN A 77 11.40 -20.36 -23.55
C ASN A 77 10.59 -19.05 -23.63
N LYS A 78 10.29 -18.41 -22.49
CA LYS A 78 9.55 -17.15 -22.38
C LYS A 78 10.48 -15.94 -22.23
N GLN A 79 11.75 -16.19 -21.94
CA GLN A 79 12.75 -15.15 -21.77
C GLN A 79 13.26 -14.65 -23.11
N ARG A 80 13.18 -13.35 -23.34
CA ARG A 80 13.91 -12.64 -24.39
C ARG A 80 14.91 -11.74 -23.72
N LEU A 81 16.17 -11.97 -24.01
CA LEU A 81 17.26 -11.16 -23.52
C LEU A 81 17.65 -10.14 -24.58
N VAL A 82 17.72 -8.88 -24.20
CA VAL A 82 18.01 -7.77 -25.10
C VAL A 82 19.22 -7.00 -24.56
N LEU A 83 20.25 -6.83 -25.37
CA LEU A 83 21.43 -6.01 -25.11
C LEU A 83 21.46 -4.89 -26.13
N ASP A 84 21.55 -3.64 -25.68
CA ASP A 84 21.65 -2.44 -26.54
C ASP A 84 20.60 -2.40 -27.68
N GLY A 85 19.38 -2.85 -27.37
CA GLY A 85 18.28 -2.90 -28.35
C GLY A 85 18.26 -4.14 -29.25
N HIS A 86 19.26 -5.04 -29.17
CA HIS A 86 19.36 -6.25 -29.97
C HIS A 86 18.98 -7.51 -29.16
N GLU A 87 18.09 -8.35 -29.68
CA GLU A 87 17.71 -9.61 -29.03
C GLU A 87 18.85 -10.64 -29.16
N LEU A 88 19.21 -11.28 -28.04
CA LEU A 88 20.14 -12.41 -27.99
C LEU A 88 19.40 -13.71 -28.38
N ALA A 89 19.03 -13.85 -29.65
CA ALA A 89 18.13 -14.88 -30.13
C ALA A 89 18.72 -16.30 -30.19
N ARG A 90 20.05 -16.42 -30.36
CA ARG A 90 20.73 -17.71 -30.55
C ARG A 90 21.11 -18.33 -29.20
N ASN A 91 20.31 -19.24 -28.70
CA ASN A 91 20.49 -19.86 -27.38
C ASN A 91 21.85 -20.59 -27.23
N ASN A 92 22.42 -21.11 -28.29
CA ASN A 92 23.66 -21.88 -28.26
C ASN A 92 24.95 -21.01 -28.43
N CYS A 93 24.79 -19.71 -28.71
CA CYS A 93 25.92 -18.82 -28.84
C CYS A 93 26.52 -18.44 -27.48
N PRO A 94 27.85 -18.39 -27.34
CA PRO A 94 28.53 -17.87 -26.17
C PRO A 94 28.20 -16.39 -25.91
N VAL A 95 28.19 -16.00 -24.65
CA VAL A 95 27.93 -14.62 -24.18
C VAL A 95 28.89 -13.63 -24.86
N ARG A 96 30.16 -13.99 -24.98
CA ARG A 96 31.21 -13.16 -25.62
C ARG A 96 30.93 -12.86 -27.10
N ASP A 97 30.26 -13.76 -27.84
CA ASP A 97 29.97 -13.59 -29.27
C ASP A 97 28.91 -12.52 -29.53
N TYR A 98 28.17 -12.11 -28.48
CA TYR A 98 27.27 -10.97 -28.48
C TYR A 98 27.90 -9.67 -27.95
N GLY A 99 29.20 -9.69 -27.61
CA GLY A 99 29.93 -8.53 -27.11
C GLY A 99 29.53 -8.11 -25.69
N LEU A 100 29.06 -9.07 -24.84
CA LEU A 100 28.81 -8.76 -23.44
C LEU A 100 30.14 -8.54 -22.72
N GLU A 101 30.20 -7.39 -22.02
CA GLU A 101 31.37 -6.93 -21.25
C GLU A 101 30.91 -6.59 -19.81
N ASP A 102 31.90 -6.39 -18.93
CA ASP A 102 31.64 -5.94 -17.55
C ASP A 102 30.84 -4.63 -17.52
N GLY A 103 29.79 -4.61 -16.72
CA GLY A 103 28.93 -3.45 -16.56
C GLY A 103 27.77 -3.36 -17.56
N ASN A 104 27.67 -4.27 -18.54
CA ASN A 104 26.56 -4.25 -19.48
C ASN A 104 25.21 -4.52 -18.79
N VAL A 105 24.16 -3.82 -19.24
CA VAL A 105 22.78 -4.04 -18.78
C VAL A 105 22.03 -4.95 -19.75
N LEU A 106 21.67 -6.13 -19.29
CA LEU A 106 20.90 -7.11 -20.04
C LEU A 106 19.41 -7.00 -19.68
N HIS A 107 18.58 -6.59 -20.62
CA HIS A 107 17.15 -6.43 -20.39
C HIS A 107 16.40 -7.75 -20.60
N LEU A 108 15.62 -8.17 -19.60
CA LEU A 108 14.70 -9.29 -19.70
C LEU A 108 13.34 -8.79 -20.19
N VAL A 109 12.89 -9.28 -21.34
CA VAL A 109 11.57 -8.99 -21.92
C VAL A 109 10.71 -10.26 -21.86
N ILE A 110 9.49 -10.14 -21.29
CA ILE A 110 8.52 -11.24 -21.22
C ILE A 110 7.28 -10.83 -22.03
N ARG A 111 6.78 -11.75 -22.87
CA ARG A 111 5.58 -11.46 -23.66
C ARG A 111 4.31 -11.66 -22.84
N LEU A 112 3.48 -10.64 -22.79
CA LEU A 112 2.15 -10.63 -22.18
C LEU A 112 1.15 -11.64 -22.77
N ALA A 113 1.31 -11.98 -24.04
CA ALA A 113 0.42 -12.91 -24.76
C ALA A 113 0.40 -14.34 -24.19
N ASP A 114 1.20 -14.61 -23.17
CA ASP A 114 1.38 -15.94 -22.60
C ASP A 114 0.73 -16.11 -21.21
N LEU A 115 0.13 -15.07 -20.66
CA LEU A 115 -0.64 -15.14 -19.41
C LEU A 115 -2.10 -15.48 -19.73
N ARG A 116 -2.66 -16.43 -18.98
CA ARG A 116 -4.09 -16.77 -19.01
C ARG A 116 -4.77 -16.32 -17.74
N VAL A 117 -5.99 -15.87 -17.89
CA VAL A 117 -6.90 -15.63 -16.77
C VAL A 117 -7.59 -16.94 -16.44
N ILE A 118 -7.36 -17.46 -15.23
CA ILE A 118 -8.01 -18.66 -14.71
C ILE A 118 -8.94 -18.21 -13.58
N ASN A 119 -10.22 -18.54 -13.72
CA ASN A 119 -11.21 -18.32 -12.68
C ASN A 119 -11.40 -19.63 -11.90
N ILE A 120 -11.31 -19.58 -10.57
CA ILE A 120 -11.54 -20.76 -9.72
C ILE A 120 -12.74 -20.46 -8.85
N GLU A 121 -13.71 -21.37 -8.87
CA GLU A 121 -14.93 -21.27 -8.06
C GLU A 121 -14.96 -22.42 -7.05
N THR A 122 -15.15 -22.09 -5.78
CA THR A 122 -15.32 -23.10 -4.72
C THR A 122 -16.75 -23.62 -4.69
N ALA A 123 -16.96 -24.78 -4.09
CA ALA A 123 -18.30 -25.32 -3.85
C ALA A 123 -19.20 -24.38 -3.01
N SER A 124 -18.60 -23.47 -2.23
CA SER A 124 -19.31 -22.43 -1.48
C SER A 124 -19.63 -21.18 -2.30
N GLY A 125 -19.23 -21.13 -3.58
CA GLY A 125 -19.46 -19.98 -4.46
C GLY A 125 -18.44 -18.85 -4.36
N LYS A 126 -17.35 -19.03 -3.57
CA LYS A 126 -16.24 -18.07 -3.53
C LYS A 126 -15.47 -18.15 -4.84
N LYS A 127 -15.16 -17.00 -5.44
CA LYS A 127 -14.49 -16.90 -6.75
C LYS A 127 -13.13 -16.28 -6.61
N PHE A 128 -12.14 -16.90 -7.24
CA PHE A 128 -10.77 -16.43 -7.32
C PHE A 128 -10.39 -16.25 -8.79
N GLN A 129 -9.66 -15.20 -9.10
CA GLN A 129 -9.15 -14.94 -10.44
C GLN A 129 -7.63 -14.84 -10.41
N PHE A 130 -6.97 -15.68 -11.22
CA PHE A 130 -5.52 -15.70 -11.32
C PHE A 130 -5.07 -15.44 -12.75
N GLN A 131 -4.08 -14.56 -12.89
CA GLN A 131 -3.33 -14.44 -14.15
C GLN A 131 -2.11 -15.35 -14.07
N VAL A 132 -2.07 -16.41 -14.84
CA VAL A 132 -1.08 -17.48 -14.74
C VAL A 132 -0.41 -17.75 -16.07
N ASP A 133 0.90 -17.94 -16.03
CA ASP A 133 1.66 -18.41 -17.21
C ASP A 133 1.19 -19.81 -17.61
N GLN A 134 0.92 -20.01 -18.91
CA GLN A 134 0.44 -21.25 -19.48
C GLN A 134 1.36 -22.46 -19.23
N THR A 135 2.64 -22.22 -18.97
CA THR A 135 3.63 -23.27 -18.69
C THR A 135 3.65 -23.70 -17.22
N ARG A 136 2.86 -23.06 -16.35
CA ARG A 136 2.67 -23.49 -14.97
C ARG A 136 1.77 -24.71 -14.92
N ASN A 137 1.87 -25.47 -13.84
CA ASN A 137 1.04 -26.67 -13.62
C ASN A 137 -0.05 -26.40 -12.56
N VAL A 138 -0.97 -27.35 -12.44
CA VAL A 138 -2.08 -27.31 -11.47
C VAL A 138 -1.58 -27.19 -10.03
N LYS A 139 -0.44 -27.82 -9.68
CA LYS A 139 0.17 -27.71 -8.35
C LYS A 139 0.50 -26.26 -8.00
N TYR A 140 0.96 -25.46 -8.97
CA TYR A 140 1.22 -24.04 -8.78
C TYR A 140 -0.07 -23.26 -8.45
N LEU A 141 -1.20 -23.57 -9.11
CA LEU A 141 -2.49 -22.97 -8.76
C LEU A 141 -2.92 -23.31 -7.34
N LYS A 142 -2.78 -24.58 -6.94
CA LYS A 142 -3.08 -25.03 -5.57
C LYS A 142 -2.21 -24.33 -4.53
N SER A 143 -0.91 -24.14 -4.80
CA SER A 143 -0.03 -23.41 -3.88
C SER A 143 -0.44 -21.94 -3.75
N LYS A 144 -0.89 -21.31 -4.84
CA LYS A 144 -1.38 -19.92 -4.80
C LYS A 144 -2.72 -19.78 -4.08
N LEU A 145 -3.57 -20.79 -4.15
CA LEU A 145 -4.81 -20.85 -3.36
C LEU A 145 -4.54 -21.09 -1.88
N ALA A 146 -3.50 -21.89 -1.55
CA ALA A 146 -3.09 -22.15 -0.17
C ALA A 146 -2.45 -20.93 0.52
N ASP A 147 -1.97 -19.94 -0.23
CA ASP A 147 -1.51 -18.65 0.29
C ASP A 147 -2.70 -17.80 0.82
N ASP A 148 -3.95 -18.17 0.51
CA ASP A 148 -5.16 -17.54 1.07
C ASP A 148 -5.47 -18.18 2.44
N GLU A 149 -5.39 -17.39 3.51
CA GLU A 149 -5.55 -17.84 4.90
C GLU A 149 -6.91 -18.53 5.18
N ASP A 150 -7.92 -18.24 4.37
CA ASP A 150 -9.27 -18.80 4.51
C ASP A 150 -9.40 -20.25 3.99
N LEU A 151 -8.50 -20.72 3.14
CA LEU A 151 -8.60 -22.02 2.49
C LEU A 151 -7.78 -23.12 3.17
N GLY A 152 -6.74 -22.76 3.92
CA GLY A 152 -5.89 -23.72 4.64
C GLY A 152 -5.03 -24.60 3.72
N CYS A 153 -4.51 -25.72 4.21
CA CYS A 153 -3.67 -26.63 3.44
C CYS A 153 -4.49 -27.40 2.40
N LEU A 154 -4.18 -27.20 1.13
CA LEU A 154 -4.90 -27.74 -0.04
C LEU A 154 -4.23 -28.98 -0.67
N GLU A 155 -3.34 -29.68 0.06
CA GLU A 155 -2.58 -30.82 -0.52
C GLU A 155 -3.48 -31.96 -1.00
N ASP A 156 -4.62 -32.18 -0.33
CA ASP A 156 -5.59 -33.24 -0.66
C ASP A 156 -6.81 -32.77 -1.49
N ASP A 157 -6.88 -31.48 -1.79
CA ASP A 157 -8.04 -30.91 -2.47
C ASP A 157 -7.95 -31.06 -3.99
N LYS A 158 -9.11 -31.27 -4.62
CA LYS A 158 -9.20 -31.51 -6.05
C LYS A 158 -9.67 -30.27 -6.79
N LEU A 159 -8.93 -29.92 -7.86
CA LEU A 159 -9.39 -28.99 -8.88
C LEU A 159 -10.02 -29.78 -10.02
N GLU A 160 -11.21 -29.39 -10.44
CA GLU A 160 -11.92 -29.99 -11.56
C GLU A 160 -12.17 -28.97 -12.66
N TYR A 161 -12.11 -29.44 -13.90
CA TYR A 161 -12.48 -28.67 -15.08
C TYR A 161 -13.35 -29.53 -15.96
N ASP A 162 -14.53 -29.04 -16.30
CA ASP A 162 -15.53 -29.76 -17.15
C ASP A 162 -15.85 -31.18 -16.66
N GLY A 163 -15.85 -31.36 -15.31
CA GLY A 163 -16.13 -32.66 -14.66
C GLY A 163 -14.94 -33.63 -14.58
N GLU A 164 -13.76 -33.22 -15.05
CA GLU A 164 -12.53 -34.00 -14.96
C GLU A 164 -11.61 -33.46 -13.87
N VAL A 165 -11.15 -34.33 -12.95
CA VAL A 165 -10.19 -33.97 -11.90
C VAL A 165 -8.82 -33.70 -12.52
N LEU A 166 -8.28 -32.54 -12.28
CA LEU A 166 -6.98 -32.12 -12.79
C LEU A 166 -5.84 -32.67 -11.91
N GLU A 167 -4.92 -33.39 -12.53
CA GLU A 167 -3.71 -33.85 -11.84
C GLU A 167 -2.68 -32.71 -11.64
N ASP A 168 -1.93 -32.74 -10.55
CA ASP A 168 -1.00 -31.70 -10.13
C ASP A 168 0.08 -31.34 -11.16
N HIS A 169 0.48 -32.30 -11.98
CA HIS A 169 1.52 -32.11 -13.00
C HIS A 169 0.99 -31.55 -14.33
N ARG A 170 -0.34 -31.54 -14.54
CA ARG A 170 -0.96 -31.06 -15.78
C ARG A 170 -0.67 -29.57 -15.98
N LEU A 171 -0.27 -29.19 -17.21
CA LEU A 171 0.00 -27.81 -17.55
C LEU A 171 -1.28 -27.02 -17.77
N ILE A 172 -1.25 -25.75 -17.39
CA ILE A 172 -2.38 -24.83 -17.58
C ILE A 172 -2.72 -24.67 -19.08
N ALA A 173 -1.69 -24.72 -19.94
CA ALA A 173 -1.88 -24.74 -21.39
C ALA A 173 -2.80 -25.87 -21.88
N ASP A 174 -2.79 -27.01 -21.20
CA ASP A 174 -3.52 -28.23 -21.59
C ASP A 174 -4.94 -28.29 -21.03
N ILE A 175 -5.34 -27.36 -20.15
CA ILE A 175 -6.65 -27.39 -19.50
C ILE A 175 -7.74 -26.81 -20.40
N SER A 176 -7.46 -25.68 -21.07
CA SER A 176 -8.43 -25.06 -21.98
C SER A 176 -7.71 -24.18 -23.02
N ASN A 177 -8.26 -24.14 -24.24
CA ASN A 177 -7.82 -23.20 -25.28
C ASN A 177 -8.52 -21.81 -25.19
N ARG A 178 -9.34 -21.57 -24.14
CA ARG A 178 -10.09 -20.33 -23.93
C ARG A 178 -9.47 -19.54 -22.78
N ASP A 179 -9.45 -18.22 -22.92
CA ASP A 179 -8.86 -17.30 -21.95
C ASP A 179 -9.69 -17.08 -20.67
N ASP A 180 -10.85 -17.73 -20.54
CA ASP A 180 -11.82 -17.58 -19.45
C ASP A 180 -12.23 -18.90 -18.80
N ALA A 181 -11.31 -19.87 -18.73
CA ALA A 181 -11.58 -21.17 -18.12
C ALA A 181 -11.97 -21.02 -16.64
N VAL A 182 -13.11 -21.62 -16.26
CA VAL A 182 -13.56 -21.69 -14.86
C VAL A 182 -13.21 -23.07 -14.30
N LEU A 183 -12.37 -23.10 -13.26
CA LEU A 183 -12.02 -24.32 -12.54
C LEU A 183 -12.86 -24.41 -11.26
N HIS A 184 -13.31 -25.60 -10.91
CA HIS A 184 -14.05 -25.83 -9.67
C HIS A 184 -13.14 -26.48 -8.63
N LEU A 185 -13.04 -25.84 -7.45
CA LEU A 185 -12.27 -26.35 -6.32
C LEU A 185 -13.19 -27.11 -5.36
N PHE A 186 -12.92 -28.40 -5.17
CA PHE A 186 -13.62 -29.25 -4.21
C PHE A 186 -12.75 -29.49 -2.98
N ILE A 187 -13.13 -28.87 -1.85
CA ILE A 187 -12.45 -28.99 -0.56
C ILE A 187 -13.03 -30.20 0.19
N ARG A 188 -12.21 -31.19 0.52
CA ARG A 188 -12.61 -32.36 1.32
C ARG A 188 -12.53 -32.06 2.81
N LYS A 189 -13.61 -31.50 3.38
CA LYS A 189 -13.76 -31.47 4.85
C LYS A 189 -14.62 -32.66 5.31
N PRO A 190 -14.27 -33.40 6.40
CA PRO A 190 -15.05 -34.52 6.88
C PRO A 190 -16.41 -34.04 7.39
N ALA A 191 -17.49 -34.56 6.80
CA ALA A 191 -18.84 -34.30 7.25
C ALA A 191 -19.11 -35.05 8.58
N LYS A 192 -19.63 -34.35 9.60
CA LYS A 192 -20.08 -34.95 10.87
C LYS A 192 -21.57 -35.27 10.78
N LEU A 193 -21.89 -36.56 10.84
CA LEU A 193 -23.27 -37.04 10.94
C LEU A 193 -23.77 -36.92 12.39
N ARG A 194 -24.86 -36.17 12.60
CA ARG A 194 -25.61 -36.14 13.85
C ARG A 194 -26.95 -36.81 13.65
N THR A 195 -27.25 -37.81 14.47
CA THR A 195 -28.57 -38.45 14.55
C THR A 195 -29.35 -37.86 15.73
N GLN A 196 -30.51 -37.30 15.46
CA GLN A 196 -31.50 -36.95 16.49
C GLN A 196 -32.71 -37.86 16.35
N GLN A 197 -33.09 -38.52 17.43
CA GLN A 197 -34.34 -39.28 17.51
C GLN A 197 -35.48 -38.33 17.89
N VAL A 198 -36.43 -38.17 16.96
CA VAL A 198 -37.73 -37.56 17.23
C VAL A 198 -38.74 -38.71 17.16
N GLU A 199 -39.74 -38.67 18.05
CA GLU A 199 -40.63 -39.76 18.51
C GLU A 199 -41.19 -40.78 17.49
N LYS A 200 -40.88 -40.75 16.24
CA LYS A 200 -41.25 -41.82 15.26
C LYS A 200 -40.33 -41.93 14.02
N ASP A 201 -39.44 -40.96 13.79
CA ASP A 201 -38.56 -40.98 12.62
C ASP A 201 -37.12 -40.55 13.00
N THR A 202 -36.11 -41.15 12.40
CA THR A 202 -34.71 -40.78 12.57
C THR A 202 -34.38 -39.72 11.55
N LEU A 203 -34.16 -38.47 11.97
CA LEU A 203 -33.68 -37.41 11.12
C LEU A 203 -32.15 -37.45 11.10
N VAL A 204 -31.59 -37.67 9.93
CA VAL A 204 -30.13 -37.58 9.72
C VAL A 204 -29.84 -36.22 9.10
N THR A 205 -29.19 -35.37 9.89
CA THR A 205 -28.67 -34.10 9.38
C THR A 205 -27.17 -34.20 9.14
N VAL A 206 -26.73 -33.73 8.02
CA VAL A 206 -25.30 -33.62 7.68
C VAL A 206 -24.89 -32.20 8.05
N ASP A 207 -24.12 -32.06 9.12
CA ASP A 207 -23.48 -30.78 9.47
C ASP A 207 -22.29 -30.59 8.53
N ASN A 208 -22.40 -29.67 7.61
CA ASN A 208 -21.28 -29.23 6.78
C ASN A 208 -20.46 -28.23 7.60
N PRO A 209 -19.16 -28.49 7.89
CA PRO A 209 -18.33 -27.56 8.65
C PRO A 209 -18.22 -26.17 8.01
N GLN A 210 -18.41 -26.09 6.67
CA GLN A 210 -18.38 -24.82 5.94
C GLN A 210 -19.54 -23.87 6.33
N GLU A 211 -20.77 -24.40 6.53
CA GLU A 211 -21.91 -23.55 6.90
C GLU A 211 -21.74 -22.84 8.26
N LYS A 212 -20.89 -23.40 9.14
CA LYS A 212 -20.62 -22.76 10.46
C LYS A 212 -19.47 -21.76 10.41
N GLU A 213 -18.50 -21.95 9.51
CA GLU A 213 -17.42 -20.99 9.29
C GLU A 213 -17.91 -19.80 8.45
N ASP A 214 -18.77 -20.03 7.46
CA ASP A 214 -19.39 -18.97 6.66
C ASP A 214 -20.30 -18.07 7.51
N LEU A 215 -20.99 -18.61 8.55
CA LEU A 215 -21.72 -17.82 9.55
C LEU A 215 -20.80 -17.06 10.53
N ALA A 216 -19.56 -17.50 10.69
CA ALA A 216 -18.56 -16.79 11.51
C ALA A 216 -17.82 -15.70 10.70
N ASN A 217 -17.64 -15.89 9.39
CA ASN A 217 -16.94 -14.95 8.50
C ASN A 217 -17.83 -13.86 7.91
N GLU A 218 -19.17 -14.07 7.80
CA GLU A 218 -20.11 -13.00 7.45
C GLU A 218 -20.20 -11.86 8.50
N SER A 219 -19.49 -11.97 9.61
CA SER A 219 -19.58 -11.03 10.72
C SER A 219 -18.42 -10.03 10.83
N LEU A 220 -17.75 -9.68 9.73
CA LEU A 220 -16.80 -8.55 9.69
C LEU A 220 -17.51 -7.18 9.51
N VAL A 221 -18.83 -7.18 9.39
CA VAL A 221 -19.64 -5.96 9.39
C VAL A 221 -20.41 -5.92 10.70
N VAL A 222 -19.94 -5.12 11.66
CA VAL A 222 -20.75 -4.80 12.85
C VAL A 222 -21.84 -3.84 12.42
N ASN A 223 -22.99 -4.36 12.03
CA ASN A 223 -24.18 -3.57 11.92
C ASN A 223 -24.65 -3.15 13.34
N PRO A 224 -24.93 -1.88 13.60
CA PRO A 224 -25.86 -1.55 14.67
C PRO A 224 -27.16 -2.30 14.36
N ALA A 225 -27.69 -3.05 15.32
CA ALA A 225 -28.80 -4.00 15.30
C ALA A 225 -29.69 -3.93 14.04
N LYS A 226 -29.57 -4.95 13.14
CA LYS A 226 -30.51 -5.11 12.01
C LYS A 226 -31.94 -5.26 12.56
N PRO A 227 -32.89 -4.46 12.10
CA PRO A 227 -34.26 -4.86 12.14
C PRO A 227 -34.45 -6.04 11.19
N ALA A 228 -35.00 -7.14 11.66
CA ALA A 228 -35.24 -8.34 10.85
C ALA A 228 -36.09 -7.98 9.61
N GLY A 229 -35.53 -8.13 8.39
CA GLY A 229 -36.27 -7.96 7.14
C GLY A 229 -36.01 -6.64 6.36
N GLY A 230 -35.03 -5.82 6.75
CA GLY A 230 -34.73 -4.51 6.10
C GLY A 230 -33.80 -4.59 4.90
N LYS A 231 -33.94 -3.63 3.96
CA LYS A 231 -32.96 -3.34 2.92
C LYS A 231 -31.59 -3.03 3.56
N PRO A 232 -30.45 -3.34 2.90
CA PRO A 232 -29.15 -2.96 3.42
C PRO A 232 -29.07 -1.45 3.62
N ALA A 233 -28.42 -1.01 4.70
CA ALA A 233 -28.24 0.42 4.96
C ALA A 233 -27.46 1.07 3.80
N PRO A 234 -27.81 2.31 3.41
CA PRO A 234 -27.15 2.97 2.29
C PRO A 234 -25.70 3.35 2.57
N VAL A 235 -25.28 3.43 3.83
CA VAL A 235 -23.89 3.59 4.27
C VAL A 235 -23.63 2.63 5.43
N GLU A 236 -22.59 1.83 5.32
CA GLU A 236 -22.19 0.88 6.35
C GLU A 236 -20.71 1.07 6.67
N PRO A 237 -20.31 1.25 7.95
CA PRO A 237 -18.90 1.30 8.32
C PRO A 237 -18.26 -0.08 8.17
N ILE A 238 -17.01 -0.09 7.68
CA ILE A 238 -16.19 -1.30 7.64
C ILE A 238 -15.26 -1.27 8.85
N VAL A 239 -15.51 -2.15 9.81
CA VAL A 239 -14.72 -2.30 11.04
C VAL A 239 -14.09 -3.69 11.04
N VAL A 240 -12.80 -3.75 10.72
CA VAL A 240 -12.04 -5.02 10.61
C VAL A 240 -11.91 -5.69 11.98
N ASN A 241 -11.57 -4.93 13.02
CA ASN A 241 -11.44 -5.44 14.37
C ASN A 241 -12.69 -5.11 15.20
N ARG A 242 -13.42 -6.13 15.64
CA ARG A 242 -14.65 -5.97 16.47
C ARG A 242 -14.44 -5.23 17.80
N LYS A 243 -13.20 -5.14 18.28
CA LYS A 243 -12.86 -4.38 19.50
C LYS A 243 -12.66 -2.89 19.20
N ALA A 244 -12.42 -2.51 17.94
CA ALA A 244 -12.32 -1.12 17.54
C ALA A 244 -13.71 -0.48 17.60
N ARG A 245 -13.79 0.67 18.22
CA ARG A 245 -15.02 1.46 18.31
C ARG A 245 -14.86 2.72 17.49
N LEU A 246 -15.91 3.04 16.74
CA LEU A 246 -15.98 4.33 16.06
C LEU A 246 -16.22 5.44 17.09
N SER A 247 -15.63 6.60 16.86
CA SER A 247 -15.91 7.77 17.70
C SER A 247 -17.37 8.22 17.53
N PRO A 248 -17.98 8.86 18.56
CA PRO A 248 -19.33 9.38 18.46
C PRO A 248 -19.53 10.33 17.27
N GLU A 249 -18.50 11.11 16.92
CA GLU A 249 -18.51 12.01 15.77
C GLU A 249 -18.61 11.25 14.45
N VAL A 250 -17.85 10.15 14.30
CA VAL A 250 -17.92 9.29 13.12
C VAL A 250 -19.29 8.65 12.99
N VAL A 251 -19.85 8.13 14.08
CA VAL A 251 -21.21 7.55 14.07
C VAL A 251 -22.23 8.60 13.65
N LYS A 252 -22.20 9.79 14.25
CA LYS A 252 -23.12 10.89 13.90
C LYS A 252 -23.00 11.31 12.43
N MET A 253 -21.78 11.35 11.89
CA MET A 253 -21.53 11.65 10.48
C MET A 253 -22.18 10.61 9.57
N ILE A 254 -21.99 9.32 9.87
CA ILE A 254 -22.57 8.20 9.11
C ILE A 254 -24.10 8.27 9.15
N ASP A 255 -24.70 8.46 10.34
CA ASP A 255 -26.16 8.57 10.50
C ASP A 255 -26.73 9.74 9.69
N SER A 256 -26.04 10.88 9.68
CA SER A 256 -26.46 12.05 8.89
C SER A 256 -26.39 11.78 7.38
N ALA A 257 -25.34 11.07 6.90
CA ALA A 257 -25.22 10.70 5.49
C ALA A 257 -26.28 9.66 5.08
N ILE A 258 -26.60 8.69 5.95
CA ILE A 258 -27.70 7.73 5.76
C ILE A 258 -29.01 8.48 5.57
N ALA A 259 -29.34 9.39 6.50
CA ALA A 259 -30.58 10.16 6.45
C ALA A 259 -30.72 10.98 5.15
N GLY A 260 -29.62 11.54 4.65
CA GLY A 260 -29.60 12.23 3.36
C GLY A 260 -29.91 11.30 2.19
N LEU A 261 -29.26 10.16 2.11
CA LEU A 261 -29.48 9.17 1.04
C LEU A 261 -30.90 8.56 1.08
N GLU A 262 -31.44 8.28 2.27
CA GLU A 262 -32.81 7.78 2.44
C GLU A 262 -33.86 8.78 1.98
N ASN A 263 -33.59 10.09 2.15
CA ASN A 263 -34.44 11.16 1.63
C ASN A 263 -34.23 11.44 0.14
N GLY A 264 -33.38 10.65 -0.56
CA GLY A 264 -33.19 10.72 -2.00
C GLY A 264 -32.10 11.72 -2.44
N HIS A 265 -31.36 12.30 -1.51
CA HIS A 265 -30.23 13.18 -1.85
C HIS A 265 -29.04 12.34 -2.31
N THR A 266 -28.69 12.45 -3.60
CA THR A 266 -27.57 11.69 -4.17
C THR A 266 -26.25 12.41 -3.92
N PRO A 267 -25.12 11.69 -3.75
CA PRO A 267 -23.81 12.30 -3.62
C PRO A 267 -23.45 13.20 -4.81
N VAL A 268 -22.99 14.40 -4.52
CA VAL A 268 -22.63 15.41 -5.53
C VAL A 268 -21.11 15.38 -5.75
N MET A 269 -20.70 15.11 -6.99
CA MET A 269 -19.27 15.07 -7.33
C MET A 269 -18.66 16.47 -7.24
N SER A 270 -17.50 16.59 -6.58
CA SER A 270 -16.69 17.81 -6.57
C SER A 270 -16.24 18.20 -7.97
N ALA A 271 -16.15 19.48 -8.27
CA ALA A 271 -15.52 19.98 -9.47
C ALA A 271 -13.99 19.83 -9.45
N GLU A 272 -13.41 19.83 -8.28
CA GLU A 272 -11.98 19.83 -8.01
C GLU A 272 -11.45 18.43 -7.65
N GLY A 273 -10.12 18.30 -7.71
CA GLY A 273 -9.39 17.09 -7.35
C GLY A 273 -9.15 16.15 -8.54
N SER A 274 -8.19 15.26 -8.40
CA SER A 274 -7.74 14.28 -9.40
C SER A 274 -8.47 12.93 -9.31
N GLY A 275 -9.19 12.67 -8.21
CA GLY A 275 -10.00 11.46 -7.97
C GLY A 275 -11.50 11.72 -7.97
N GLY A 276 -12.28 10.67 -7.68
CA GLY A 276 -13.69 10.75 -7.36
C GLY A 276 -13.88 11.28 -5.94
N VAL A 277 -14.42 12.49 -5.81
CA VAL A 277 -14.71 13.12 -4.51
C VAL A 277 -16.17 13.51 -4.51
N TYR A 278 -16.94 13.07 -3.53
CA TYR A 278 -18.39 13.25 -3.48
C TYR A 278 -18.85 13.85 -2.16
N PHE A 279 -19.56 14.99 -2.25
CA PHE A 279 -20.23 15.58 -1.10
C PHE A 279 -21.51 14.84 -0.77
N MET A 280 -21.65 14.40 0.49
CA MET A 280 -22.84 13.78 1.04
C MET A 280 -23.64 14.83 1.80
N GLN A 281 -24.96 14.88 1.54
CA GLN A 281 -25.83 15.88 2.12
C GLN A 281 -26.60 15.32 3.32
N ASP A 282 -27.09 16.21 4.18
CA ASP A 282 -27.99 15.88 5.28
C ASP A 282 -29.41 15.53 4.79
N SER A 283 -30.31 15.21 5.70
CA SER A 283 -31.72 14.91 5.41
C SER A 283 -32.48 16.05 4.73
N SER A 284 -32.02 17.29 4.86
CA SER A 284 -32.63 18.47 4.20
C SER A 284 -32.11 18.69 2.78
N GLY A 285 -30.98 18.09 2.41
CA GLY A 285 -30.29 18.33 1.14
C GLY A 285 -29.64 19.72 1.02
N GLN A 286 -29.54 20.46 2.11
CA GLN A 286 -29.00 21.83 2.10
C GLN A 286 -27.59 21.93 2.67
N LYS A 287 -27.18 20.95 3.51
CA LYS A 287 -25.87 20.95 4.16
C LYS A 287 -25.06 19.73 3.76
N ASN A 288 -23.81 19.94 3.43
CA ASN A 288 -22.85 18.86 3.29
C ASN A 288 -22.47 18.36 4.68
N VAL A 289 -22.51 17.04 4.90
CA VAL A 289 -22.19 16.40 6.18
C VAL A 289 -20.92 15.56 6.11
N ALA A 290 -20.59 15.06 4.92
CA ALA A 290 -19.40 14.25 4.71
C ALA A 290 -18.89 14.36 3.28
N VAL A 291 -17.63 13.95 3.10
CA VAL A 291 -16.95 13.79 1.82
C VAL A 291 -16.63 12.31 1.64
N PHE A 292 -17.12 11.69 0.57
CA PHE A 292 -16.88 10.29 0.24
C PHE A 292 -15.88 10.20 -0.92
N LYS A 293 -14.82 9.41 -0.73
CA LYS A 293 -13.77 9.16 -1.73
C LYS A 293 -13.70 7.65 -1.99
N PRO A 294 -14.28 7.13 -3.10
CA PRO A 294 -14.22 5.70 -3.45
C PRO A 294 -12.81 5.26 -3.79
N ILE A 295 -12.39 4.09 -3.32
CA ILE A 295 -11.08 3.50 -3.58
C ILE A 295 -10.85 3.27 -5.08
N ASP A 296 -11.86 2.76 -5.77
CA ASP A 296 -11.80 2.45 -7.20
C ASP A 296 -11.85 3.69 -8.12
N GLU A 297 -12.06 4.88 -7.54
CA GLU A 297 -12.05 6.17 -8.24
C GLU A 297 -10.86 7.06 -7.84
N GLU A 298 -9.90 6.54 -7.11
CA GLU A 298 -8.65 7.24 -6.80
C GLU A 298 -7.91 7.66 -8.09
N PRO A 299 -7.00 8.63 -8.02
CA PRO A 299 -6.14 8.95 -9.15
C PRO A 299 -5.44 7.70 -9.69
N MET A 300 -5.47 7.49 -11.00
CA MET A 300 -4.92 6.33 -11.70
C MET A 300 -5.59 4.98 -11.37
N ALA A 301 -6.73 4.96 -10.65
CA ALA A 301 -7.54 3.77 -10.45
C ALA A 301 -8.45 3.47 -11.66
N GLU A 302 -8.96 2.24 -11.72
CA GLU A 302 -9.74 1.71 -12.85
C GLU A 302 -10.96 2.56 -13.21
N ASN A 303 -11.68 3.07 -12.21
CA ASN A 303 -12.91 3.85 -12.39
C ASN A 303 -12.70 5.35 -12.14
N ASN A 304 -11.46 5.84 -12.30
CA ASN A 304 -11.17 7.27 -12.11
C ASN A 304 -12.04 8.15 -13.02
N PRO A 305 -12.88 9.04 -12.46
CA PRO A 305 -13.83 9.82 -13.24
C PRO A 305 -13.18 11.00 -13.98
N ARG A 306 -11.91 11.29 -13.73
CA ARG A 306 -11.16 12.41 -14.37
C ARG A 306 -10.41 11.97 -15.62
N GLY A 307 -10.43 10.67 -15.97
CA GLY A 307 -9.77 10.15 -17.15
C GLY A 307 -8.25 10.11 -17.07
N LEU A 308 -7.71 10.07 -15.86
CA LEU A 308 -6.28 9.81 -15.65
C LEU A 308 -5.92 8.42 -16.15
N PRO A 309 -4.69 8.25 -16.69
CA PRO A 309 -4.25 6.93 -17.15
C PRO A 309 -4.20 5.95 -15.98
N LEU A 310 -4.57 4.69 -16.26
CA LEU A 310 -4.48 3.61 -15.29
C LEU A 310 -3.02 3.38 -14.88
N SER A 311 -2.78 3.19 -13.59
CA SER A 311 -1.46 2.77 -13.11
C SER A 311 -1.14 1.36 -13.60
N THR A 312 0.03 1.19 -14.22
CA THR A 312 0.46 -0.10 -14.79
C THR A 312 1.25 -0.98 -13.82
N ASP A 313 1.76 -0.39 -12.76
CA ASP A 313 2.59 -1.03 -11.72
C ASP A 313 1.98 -0.93 -10.31
N GLY A 314 0.81 -0.31 -10.21
CA GLY A 314 0.12 -0.06 -8.96
C GLY A 314 0.65 1.15 -8.18
N GLU A 315 1.70 1.84 -8.66
CA GLU A 315 2.19 3.06 -8.02
C GLU A 315 1.17 4.20 -8.22
N GLY A 316 0.96 5.00 -7.18
CA GLY A 316 0.08 6.17 -7.21
C GLY A 316 0.73 7.37 -7.91
N MET A 317 0.03 8.51 -7.93
CA MET A 317 0.57 9.76 -8.50
C MET A 317 1.81 10.27 -7.77
N LYS A 318 1.95 9.97 -6.49
CA LYS A 318 3.12 10.29 -5.68
C LYS A 318 3.95 9.03 -5.45
N ARG A 319 5.25 9.15 -5.60
CA ARG A 319 6.17 8.02 -5.46
C ARG A 319 6.13 7.42 -4.05
N GLY A 320 6.16 6.09 -4.01
CA GLY A 320 6.02 5.36 -2.76
C GLY A 320 4.58 5.31 -2.22
N THR A 321 3.58 5.73 -3.01
CA THR A 321 2.17 5.50 -2.69
C THR A 321 1.57 4.50 -3.67
N ARG A 322 0.47 3.83 -3.29
CA ARG A 322 -0.20 2.84 -4.13
C ARG A 322 -1.62 3.23 -4.41
N VAL A 323 -2.06 2.97 -5.63
CA VAL A 323 -3.47 3.09 -6.02
C VAL A 323 -4.29 2.10 -5.20
N GLY A 324 -5.41 2.56 -4.66
CA GLY A 324 -6.29 1.77 -3.79
C GLY A 324 -5.98 1.90 -2.29
N GLU A 325 -4.88 2.57 -1.90
CA GLU A 325 -4.54 2.80 -0.49
C GLU A 325 -4.87 4.22 0.01
N GLY A 326 -5.26 5.14 -0.86
CA GLY A 326 -5.53 6.53 -0.48
C GLY A 326 -6.59 6.65 0.61
N ALA A 327 -7.67 5.87 0.51
CA ALA A 327 -8.71 5.84 1.53
C ALA A 327 -8.19 5.34 2.89
N LEU A 328 -7.28 4.36 2.93
CA LEU A 328 -6.65 3.88 4.16
C LEU A 328 -5.74 4.95 4.78
N ARG A 329 -4.99 5.68 3.95
CA ARG A 329 -4.11 6.77 4.37
C ARG A 329 -4.89 7.94 4.97
N GLU A 330 -6.07 8.27 4.40
CA GLU A 330 -7.00 9.24 4.98
C GLU A 330 -7.46 8.85 6.40
N VAL A 331 -7.84 7.59 6.58
CA VAL A 331 -8.25 7.07 7.89
C VAL A 331 -7.08 7.00 8.85
N ALA A 332 -5.89 6.61 8.38
CA ALA A 332 -4.68 6.58 9.20
C ALA A 332 -4.32 7.97 9.73
N ALA A 333 -4.41 9.01 8.90
CA ALA A 333 -4.15 10.37 9.35
C ALA A 333 -5.09 10.77 10.50
N TYR A 334 -6.38 10.41 10.43
CA TYR A 334 -7.34 10.64 11.52
C TYR A 334 -7.01 9.82 12.78
N ILE A 335 -6.70 8.53 12.63
CA ILE A 335 -6.38 7.65 13.76
C ILE A 335 -5.10 8.10 14.47
N LEU A 336 -4.09 8.51 13.71
CA LEU A 336 -2.80 8.95 14.23
C LEU A 336 -2.78 10.41 14.69
N ASP A 337 -3.81 11.20 14.39
CA ASP A 337 -3.99 12.53 14.99
C ASP A 337 -4.50 12.37 16.43
N HIS A 338 -3.59 11.96 17.33
CA HIS A 338 -3.93 11.60 18.70
C HIS A 338 -4.70 12.68 19.41
N GLN A 339 -5.71 12.26 20.14
CA GLN A 339 -6.61 13.17 20.83
C GLN A 339 -5.91 13.86 22.00
N VAL A 340 -6.12 15.16 22.08
CA VAL A 340 -5.76 16.01 23.22
C VAL A 340 -7.02 16.61 23.81
N VAL A 341 -7.01 16.90 25.11
CA VAL A 341 -8.12 17.60 25.76
C VAL A 341 -7.91 19.10 25.57
N GLU A 342 -8.79 19.72 24.81
CA GLU A 342 -8.78 21.16 24.58
C GLU A 342 -9.07 21.92 25.88
N ARG A 343 -8.14 22.76 26.33
CA ARG A 343 -8.22 23.42 27.65
C ARG A 343 -9.45 24.33 27.81
N GLU A 344 -9.90 24.94 26.72
CA GLU A 344 -11.01 25.90 26.74
C GLU A 344 -12.38 25.23 26.72
N SER A 345 -12.55 24.15 25.94
CA SER A 345 -13.83 23.47 25.75
C SER A 345 -13.96 22.17 26.55
N GLY A 346 -12.85 21.63 27.06
CA GLY A 346 -12.80 20.31 27.71
C GLY A 346 -13.11 19.15 26.76
N ARG A 347 -13.16 19.39 25.45
CA ARG A 347 -13.43 18.39 24.43
C ARG A 347 -12.15 17.66 24.05
N SER A 348 -12.27 16.37 23.78
CA SER A 348 -11.20 15.60 23.19
C SER A 348 -11.23 15.77 21.67
N VAL A 349 -10.19 16.34 21.10
CA VAL A 349 -10.04 16.61 19.66
C VAL A 349 -8.67 16.12 19.20
N GLY A 350 -8.54 15.80 17.90
CA GLY A 350 -7.23 15.52 17.33
C GLY A 350 -6.30 16.70 17.47
N PHE A 351 -5.03 16.46 17.75
CA PHE A 351 -4.03 17.53 17.97
C PHE A 351 -3.96 18.49 16.78
N SER A 352 -3.91 17.96 15.56
CA SER A 352 -3.83 18.74 14.33
C SER A 352 -5.19 19.10 13.74
N GLY A 353 -6.26 18.49 14.26
CA GLY A 353 -7.63 18.76 13.85
C GLY A 353 -8.05 18.06 12.56
N VAL A 354 -7.47 16.91 12.25
CA VAL A 354 -7.92 16.06 11.13
C VAL A 354 -9.40 15.72 11.31
N PRO A 355 -10.26 15.97 10.31
CA PRO A 355 -11.68 15.67 10.43
C PRO A 355 -11.94 14.17 10.64
N PRO A 356 -12.97 13.80 11.46
CA PRO A 356 -13.36 12.41 11.68
C PRO A 356 -13.53 11.66 10.36
N THR A 357 -12.85 10.52 10.22
CA THR A 357 -12.77 9.77 8.97
C THR A 357 -12.89 8.27 9.25
N ALA A 358 -13.63 7.54 8.41
CA ALA A 358 -13.77 6.09 8.51
C ALA A 358 -13.83 5.43 7.13
N ILE A 359 -13.47 4.15 7.03
CA ILE A 359 -13.77 3.33 5.86
C ILE A 359 -15.24 2.93 5.91
N VAL A 360 -15.94 3.14 4.80
CA VAL A 360 -17.35 2.77 4.66
C VAL A 360 -17.61 2.07 3.32
N ARG A 361 -18.69 1.30 3.30
CA ARG A 361 -19.36 0.86 2.08
C ARG A 361 -20.57 1.76 1.89
N SER A 362 -20.64 2.54 0.84
CA SER A 362 -21.70 3.50 0.57
C SER A 362 -22.40 3.23 -0.74
N LEU A 363 -23.74 3.40 -0.75
CA LEU A 363 -24.53 3.37 -1.97
C LEU A 363 -24.12 4.57 -2.86
N HIS A 364 -23.64 4.26 -4.05
CA HIS A 364 -23.14 5.26 -4.98
C HIS A 364 -24.13 5.47 -6.14
N ARG A 365 -24.58 6.72 -6.33
CA ARG A 365 -25.51 7.12 -7.41
C ARG A 365 -26.78 6.23 -7.49
N GLY A 366 -27.21 5.64 -6.39
CA GLY A 366 -28.41 4.80 -6.33
C GLY A 366 -28.33 3.45 -7.07
N LYS A 367 -27.12 3.04 -7.52
CA LYS A 367 -26.96 1.85 -8.40
C LYS A 367 -26.07 0.75 -7.85
N SER A 368 -24.96 1.09 -7.19
CA SER A 368 -23.98 0.13 -6.69
C SER A 368 -23.38 0.60 -5.38
N PHE A 369 -22.86 -0.35 -4.61
CA PHE A 369 -22.09 -0.01 -3.41
C PHE A 369 -20.61 0.14 -3.80
N LYS A 370 -19.97 1.17 -3.25
CA LYS A 370 -18.53 1.39 -3.34
C LYS A 370 -17.92 1.47 -1.96
N VAL A 371 -16.68 1.00 -1.85
CA VAL A 371 -15.87 1.13 -0.64
C VAL A 371 -14.99 2.36 -0.78
N GLY A 372 -14.84 3.13 0.29
CA GLY A 372 -14.01 4.32 0.30
C GLY A 372 -13.89 4.95 1.68
N SER A 373 -13.13 6.04 1.78
CA SER A 373 -13.11 6.87 2.97
C SER A 373 -14.32 7.81 3.00
N LEU A 374 -14.91 7.95 4.17
CA LEU A 374 -15.92 8.95 4.48
C LEU A 374 -15.36 9.88 5.54
N GLN A 375 -15.16 11.14 5.20
CA GLN A 375 -14.60 12.18 6.07
C GLN A 375 -15.67 13.20 6.40
N MET A 376 -15.75 13.62 7.67
CA MET A 376 -16.69 14.65 8.10
C MET A 376 -16.44 15.96 7.36
N PHE A 377 -17.46 16.50 6.72
CA PHE A 377 -17.41 17.83 6.14
C PHE A 377 -17.27 18.89 7.24
N LYS A 378 -16.31 19.79 7.09
CA LYS A 378 -16.13 20.94 7.96
C LYS A 378 -16.53 22.19 7.23
N GLU A 379 -17.44 22.97 7.82
CA GLU A 379 -17.75 24.30 7.34
C GLU A 379 -16.47 25.15 7.37
N ASN A 380 -16.21 25.85 6.29
CA ASN A 380 -14.97 26.62 6.10
C ASN A 380 -15.23 27.88 5.26
N ASP A 381 -14.30 28.80 5.31
CA ASP A 381 -14.31 30.07 4.57
C ASP A 381 -13.42 30.03 3.31
N GLY A 382 -13.03 28.84 2.85
CA GLY A 382 -12.13 28.60 1.73
C GLY A 382 -10.86 27.87 2.15
N SER A 383 -9.88 27.82 1.27
CA SER A 383 -8.56 27.20 1.51
C SER A 383 -7.47 28.25 1.76
N CYS A 384 -6.32 27.77 2.24
CA CYS A 384 -5.15 28.63 2.41
C CYS A 384 -4.58 29.18 1.07
N GLU A 385 -4.97 28.63 -0.07
CA GLU A 385 -4.59 29.18 -1.41
C GLU A 385 -5.15 30.59 -1.63
N ASP A 386 -6.33 30.85 -1.08
CA ASP A 386 -7.04 32.11 -1.27
C ASP A 386 -6.58 33.20 -0.28
N MET A 387 -5.70 32.85 0.65
CA MET A 387 -5.31 33.74 1.76
C MET A 387 -3.79 33.86 1.91
N GLY A 388 -3.32 35.07 2.22
CA GLY A 388 -1.91 35.25 2.58
C GLY A 388 -1.60 34.63 3.94
N PRO A 389 -0.49 33.87 4.10
CA PRO A 389 -0.20 33.09 5.30
C PRO A 389 0.03 33.94 6.57
N ARG A 390 0.28 35.24 6.44
CA ARG A 390 0.56 36.11 7.61
C ARG A 390 -0.58 36.21 8.62
N ALA A 391 -1.80 35.89 8.22
CA ALA A 391 -2.98 35.94 9.09
C ALA A 391 -3.16 34.65 9.93
N PHE A 392 -2.44 33.58 9.61
CA PHE A 392 -2.60 32.30 10.29
C PHE A 392 -1.89 32.29 11.64
N PRO A 393 -2.54 31.77 12.71
CA PRO A 393 -1.89 31.63 14.02
C PRO A 393 -0.71 30.65 13.95
N VAL A 394 0.39 31.00 14.62
CA VAL A 394 1.58 30.14 14.69
C VAL A 394 1.24 28.73 15.18
N LYS A 395 0.41 28.64 16.24
CA LYS A 395 -0.02 27.35 16.81
C LYS A 395 -0.71 26.46 15.78
N GLU A 396 -1.60 27.00 14.95
CA GLU A 396 -2.34 26.23 13.96
C GLU A 396 -1.42 25.71 12.84
N VAL A 397 -0.48 26.54 12.36
CA VAL A 397 0.53 26.11 11.39
C VAL A 397 1.42 25.00 11.95
N HIS A 398 1.85 25.14 13.23
CA HIS A 398 2.69 24.14 13.88
C HIS A 398 2.00 22.79 14.06
N LYS A 399 0.70 22.77 14.37
CA LYS A 399 -0.09 21.53 14.45
C LYS A 399 -0.05 20.75 13.14
N ILE A 400 -0.26 21.46 12.01
CA ILE A 400 -0.20 20.85 10.68
C ILE A 400 1.22 20.40 10.34
N ALA A 401 2.22 21.22 10.67
CA ALA A 401 3.62 20.85 10.45
C ALA A 401 4.02 19.57 11.19
N VAL A 402 3.59 19.39 12.43
CA VAL A 402 3.82 18.16 13.20
C VAL A 402 3.19 16.95 12.53
N LEU A 403 1.94 17.08 12.07
CA LEU A 403 1.23 16.00 11.36
C LEU A 403 1.97 15.61 10.07
N ASP A 404 2.28 16.61 9.23
CA ASP A 404 2.87 16.38 7.91
C ASP A 404 4.30 15.81 7.99
N ILE A 405 5.13 16.32 8.91
CA ILE A 405 6.47 15.77 9.17
C ILE A 405 6.34 14.32 9.63
N ARG A 406 5.48 14.04 10.63
CA ARG A 406 5.32 12.71 11.20
C ARG A 406 4.83 11.70 10.17
N LEU A 407 3.85 12.06 9.34
CA LEU A 407 3.25 11.19 8.33
C LEU A 407 3.98 11.25 6.98
N ALA A 408 5.07 12.02 6.87
CA ALA A 408 5.83 12.22 5.63
C ALA A 408 4.90 12.55 4.45
N ASN A 409 4.02 13.53 4.61
CA ASN A 409 3.00 13.87 3.62
C ASN A 409 3.62 14.29 2.29
N ALA A 410 3.25 13.62 1.19
CA ALA A 410 3.80 13.90 -0.12
C ALA A 410 2.99 14.94 -0.92
N ASP A 411 1.93 15.51 -0.35
CA ASP A 411 1.03 16.43 -1.08
C ASP A 411 0.40 17.54 -0.23
N ARG A 412 1.14 18.10 0.73
CA ARG A 412 0.62 19.23 1.53
C ARG A 412 0.80 20.55 0.79
N HIS A 413 -0.09 20.87 -0.12
CA HIS A 413 -0.24 22.20 -0.72
C HIS A 413 -1.31 23.03 0.02
N ALA A 414 -1.37 24.33 -0.24
CA ALA A 414 -2.25 25.25 0.47
C ALA A 414 -3.74 24.92 0.31
N GLY A 415 -4.15 24.35 -0.83
CA GLY A 415 -5.53 23.89 -1.08
C GLY A 415 -5.97 22.72 -0.19
N ASN A 416 -5.00 21.95 0.37
CA ASN A 416 -5.25 20.86 1.32
C ASN A 416 -5.30 21.33 2.78
N ILE A 417 -5.43 22.65 3.01
CA ILE A 417 -5.61 23.26 4.32
C ILE A 417 -6.79 24.23 4.24
N LEU A 418 -7.92 23.84 4.85
CA LEU A 418 -9.08 24.72 4.92
C LEU A 418 -8.93 25.73 6.04
N VAL A 419 -9.57 26.86 5.87
CA VAL A 419 -9.59 27.96 6.84
C VAL A 419 -11.00 28.09 7.39
N SER A 420 -11.15 28.16 8.70
CA SER A 420 -12.39 28.48 9.38
C SER A 420 -12.16 29.67 10.32
N LYS A 421 -13.05 30.64 10.28
CA LYS A 421 -13.00 31.81 11.15
C LYS A 421 -13.80 31.56 12.41
N GLU A 422 -13.13 31.56 13.55
CA GLU A 422 -13.81 31.43 14.85
C GLU A 422 -14.33 32.78 15.36
N GLU A 423 -15.27 32.73 16.31
CA GLU A 423 -15.75 33.92 17.02
C GLU A 423 -14.55 34.62 17.68
N GLY A 424 -14.31 35.89 17.32
CA GLY A 424 -13.14 36.65 17.81
C GLY A 424 -12.06 36.94 16.75
N ALA A 425 -12.33 36.63 15.47
CA ALA A 425 -11.44 36.91 14.33
C ALA A 425 -10.14 36.07 14.27
N THR A 426 -10.04 35.00 15.05
CA THR A 426 -8.92 34.04 14.95
C THR A 426 -9.22 32.98 13.88
N TYR A 427 -8.21 32.63 13.08
CA TYR A 427 -8.34 31.57 12.09
C TYR A 427 -7.96 30.22 12.70
N LYS A 428 -8.77 29.19 12.40
CA LYS A 428 -8.45 27.79 12.63
C LYS A 428 -8.11 27.14 11.30
N LEU A 429 -7.07 26.34 11.27
CA LEU A 429 -6.64 25.59 10.09
C LEU A 429 -7.08 24.13 10.21
N ILE A 430 -7.62 23.59 9.14
CA ILE A 430 -8.16 22.23 9.08
C ILE A 430 -7.45 21.47 7.96
N PRO A 431 -6.55 20.52 8.29
CA PRO A 431 -5.88 19.70 7.29
C PRO A 431 -6.83 18.67 6.69
N ILE A 432 -6.86 18.59 5.37
CA ILE A 432 -7.63 17.62 4.60
C ILE A 432 -6.74 16.93 3.56
N ASP A 433 -7.30 15.96 2.85
CA ASP A 433 -6.65 15.24 1.76
C ASP A 433 -5.30 14.60 2.14
N HIS A 434 -5.39 13.50 2.91
CA HIS A 434 -4.23 12.76 3.43
C HIS A 434 -3.92 11.50 2.61
N GLY A 435 -4.48 11.37 1.40
CA GLY A 435 -4.33 10.19 0.56
C GLY A 435 -2.88 9.86 0.17
N TYR A 436 -1.96 10.81 0.35
CA TYR A 436 -0.53 10.65 0.05
C TYR A 436 0.37 10.73 1.29
N CYS A 437 -0.19 10.50 2.49
CA CYS A 437 0.58 10.31 3.72
C CYS A 437 1.17 8.90 3.81
N LEU A 438 2.18 8.70 4.67
CA LEU A 438 2.82 7.41 4.93
C LEU A 438 3.31 6.70 3.65
N PRO A 439 4.08 7.38 2.79
CA PRO A 439 4.63 6.77 1.58
C PRO A 439 5.69 5.71 1.94
N GLU A 440 6.06 4.87 0.98
CA GLU A 440 7.17 3.91 1.13
C GLU A 440 8.56 4.58 1.06
N LYS A 441 8.61 5.86 0.60
CA LYS A 441 9.84 6.66 0.38
C LYS A 441 9.56 8.14 0.68
N PHE A 442 10.61 8.90 0.97
CA PHE A 442 10.53 10.34 1.22
C PHE A 442 10.57 11.22 -0.05
N GLU A 443 10.75 10.63 -1.22
CA GLU A 443 11.10 11.30 -2.48
C GLU A 443 10.19 12.50 -2.83
N ASP A 444 8.88 12.37 -2.62
CA ASP A 444 7.89 13.37 -3.00
C ASP A 444 7.36 14.20 -1.81
N CYS A 445 7.99 14.12 -0.63
CA CYS A 445 7.57 14.94 0.52
C CYS A 445 7.59 16.42 0.16
N THR A 446 6.46 17.09 0.39
CA THR A 446 6.31 18.51 0.10
C THR A 446 5.38 19.17 1.10
N PHE A 447 5.79 20.34 1.61
CA PHE A 447 5.05 21.06 2.64
C PHE A 447 4.98 22.53 2.28
N GLU A 448 3.81 23.05 1.91
CA GLU A 448 3.57 24.46 1.59
C GLU A 448 3.94 25.40 2.75
N TRP A 449 3.62 24.98 3.99
CA TRP A 449 3.89 25.78 5.19
C TRP A 449 5.39 26.03 5.45
N LEU A 450 6.32 25.34 4.80
CA LEU A 450 7.76 25.66 4.87
C LEU A 450 8.05 27.11 4.43
N TYR A 451 7.25 27.64 3.52
CA TYR A 451 7.40 29.00 3.00
C TYR A 451 6.69 30.05 3.85
N TRP A 452 5.96 29.62 4.88
CA TRP A 452 5.22 30.52 5.73
C TRP A 452 6.08 31.03 6.90
N PRO A 453 5.93 32.31 7.33
CA PRO A 453 6.76 32.86 8.39
C PRO A 453 6.61 32.10 9.73
N GLN A 454 5.44 31.53 10.00
CA GLN A 454 5.16 30.78 11.21
C GLN A 454 6.01 29.52 11.36
N ALA A 455 6.42 28.91 10.25
CA ALA A 455 7.28 27.73 10.30
C ALA A 455 8.69 28.01 10.85
N ARG A 456 9.10 29.29 10.89
CA ARG A 456 10.39 29.73 11.43
C ARG A 456 10.34 30.09 12.91
N GLU A 457 9.16 30.06 13.50
CA GLU A 457 8.98 30.24 14.94
C GLU A 457 9.24 28.93 15.69
N PRO A 458 9.81 28.94 16.90
CA PRO A 458 10.02 27.72 17.68
C PRO A 458 8.69 27.14 18.15
N PHE A 459 8.65 25.80 18.32
CA PHE A 459 7.51 25.14 18.94
C PHE A 459 7.27 25.66 20.35
N ASN A 460 6.00 25.81 20.72
CA ASN A 460 5.65 26.12 22.12
C ASN A 460 5.74 24.85 22.99
N ASP A 461 5.69 25.01 24.31
CA ASP A 461 5.84 23.92 25.28
C ASP A 461 4.79 22.82 25.07
N GLU A 462 3.52 23.18 24.81
CA GLU A 462 2.42 22.23 24.59
C GLU A 462 2.68 21.35 23.34
N THR A 463 3.15 21.96 22.25
CA THR A 463 3.51 21.24 21.03
C THR A 463 4.74 20.35 21.24
N THR A 464 5.73 20.83 21.96
CA THR A 464 6.95 20.07 22.30
C THR A 464 6.61 18.87 23.19
N GLU A 465 5.74 19.03 24.17
CA GLU A 465 5.25 17.94 25.01
C GLU A 465 4.49 16.89 24.19
N TYR A 466 3.59 17.34 23.31
CA TYR A 466 2.90 16.43 22.37
C TYR A 466 3.88 15.64 21.50
N ILE A 467 4.86 16.32 20.86
CA ILE A 467 5.88 15.66 20.04
C ILE A 467 6.66 14.62 20.85
N SER A 468 7.03 14.94 22.10
CA SER A 468 7.78 14.05 22.97
C SER A 468 7.02 12.76 23.31
N SER A 469 5.68 12.83 23.37
CA SER A 469 4.80 11.71 23.68
C SER A 469 4.58 10.72 22.51
N LEU A 470 4.93 11.11 21.28
CA LEU A 470 4.72 10.28 20.09
C LEU A 470 5.58 9.00 20.14
N ASP A 471 4.98 7.88 19.72
CA ASP A 471 5.66 6.59 19.61
C ASP A 471 5.25 5.87 18.31
N ALA A 472 6.20 5.71 17.40
CA ALA A 472 5.94 5.11 16.09
C ALA A 472 5.55 3.61 16.19
N GLU A 473 6.05 2.88 17.19
CA GLU A 473 5.69 1.45 17.36
C GLU A 473 4.24 1.31 17.86
N GLU A 474 3.82 2.17 18.78
CA GLU A 474 2.41 2.20 19.22
C GLU A 474 1.49 2.65 18.07
N ASP A 475 1.92 3.58 17.23
CA ASP A 475 1.20 4.01 16.04
C ASP A 475 1.00 2.87 15.03
N ILE A 476 2.07 2.11 14.73
CA ILE A 476 2.00 0.95 13.85
C ILE A 476 1.04 -0.11 14.41
N LYS A 477 1.12 -0.40 15.72
CA LYS A 477 0.18 -1.31 16.39
C LYS A 477 -1.25 -0.81 16.34
N LEU A 478 -1.46 0.50 16.49
CA LEU A 478 -2.77 1.13 16.44
C LEU A 478 -3.39 1.02 15.04
N LEU A 479 -2.63 1.28 13.98
CA LEU A 479 -3.10 1.09 12.60
C LEU A 479 -3.43 -0.38 12.31
N LYS A 480 -2.57 -1.31 12.72
CA LYS A 480 -2.85 -2.76 12.62
C LYS A 480 -4.11 -3.15 13.39
N PHE A 481 -4.32 -2.60 14.59
CA PHE A 481 -5.54 -2.82 15.38
C PHE A 481 -6.80 -2.36 14.65
N HIS A 482 -6.71 -1.28 13.86
CA HIS A 482 -7.80 -0.76 13.02
C HIS A 482 -7.90 -1.45 11.64
N GLY A 483 -7.04 -2.42 11.34
CA GLY A 483 -7.12 -3.26 10.14
C GLY A 483 -6.23 -2.82 8.98
N TRP A 484 -5.31 -1.89 9.20
CA TRP A 484 -4.29 -1.57 8.20
C TRP A 484 -2.90 -2.00 8.68
N GLU A 485 -2.40 -3.08 8.11
CA GLU A 485 -1.03 -3.52 8.29
C GLU A 485 -0.13 -2.77 7.32
N LEU A 486 0.68 -1.86 7.85
CA LEU A 486 1.64 -1.09 7.05
C LEU A 486 2.67 -2.01 6.40
N SER A 487 3.04 -1.73 5.15
CA SER A 487 4.23 -2.32 4.56
C SER A 487 5.47 -2.00 5.40
N SER A 488 6.49 -2.84 5.34
CA SER A 488 7.77 -2.60 6.06
C SER A 488 8.38 -1.24 5.70
N SER A 489 8.25 -0.81 4.45
CA SER A 489 8.75 0.47 3.97
C SER A 489 7.96 1.65 4.55
N CYS A 490 6.61 1.60 4.55
CA CYS A 490 5.79 2.64 5.20
C CYS A 490 6.07 2.72 6.71
N ALA A 491 6.20 1.57 7.38
CA ALA A 491 6.53 1.53 8.81
C ALA A 491 7.92 2.14 9.09
N ARG A 492 8.91 1.89 8.23
CA ARG A 492 10.25 2.51 8.29
C ARG A 492 10.17 4.02 8.15
N VAL A 493 9.41 4.52 7.18
CA VAL A 493 9.20 5.96 6.98
C VAL A 493 8.59 6.58 8.24
N LEU A 494 7.54 6.00 8.82
CA LEU A 494 6.92 6.51 10.05
C LEU A 494 7.90 6.53 11.24
N ARG A 495 8.74 5.50 11.40
CA ARG A 495 9.77 5.45 12.44
C ARG A 495 10.80 6.57 12.28
N ILE A 496 11.33 6.72 11.07
CA ILE A 496 12.38 7.72 10.78
C ILE A 496 11.83 9.13 10.91
N SER A 497 10.66 9.42 10.36
CA SER A 497 10.05 10.76 10.43
C SER A 497 9.67 11.15 11.85
N THR A 498 9.10 10.22 12.63
CA THR A 498 8.81 10.46 14.05
C THR A 498 10.09 10.67 14.86
N MET A 499 11.14 9.90 14.60
CA MET A 499 12.45 10.04 15.24
C MET A 499 13.07 11.40 14.92
N LEU A 500 13.06 11.82 13.66
CA LEU A 500 13.57 13.13 13.24
C LEU A 500 12.81 14.27 13.92
N LEU A 501 11.48 14.22 13.93
CA LEU A 501 10.63 15.21 14.57
C LEU A 501 10.94 15.34 16.06
N LYS A 502 11.01 14.23 16.79
CA LYS A 502 11.33 14.20 18.23
C LYS A 502 12.72 14.76 18.52
N LYS A 503 13.73 14.33 17.76
CA LYS A 503 15.12 14.79 17.96
C LYS A 503 15.29 16.27 17.62
N GLY A 504 14.63 16.74 16.55
CA GLY A 504 14.66 18.15 16.16
C GLY A 504 13.98 19.05 17.20
N ALA A 505 12.76 18.70 17.60
CA ALA A 505 12.02 19.45 18.62
C ALA A 505 12.76 19.51 19.97
N ALA A 506 13.35 18.37 20.41
CA ALA A 506 14.14 18.32 21.65
C ALA A 506 15.40 19.22 21.62
N ARG A 507 15.88 19.61 20.43
CA ARG A 507 16.99 20.56 20.22
C ARG A 507 16.54 22.00 20.00
N GLY A 508 15.24 22.26 20.07
CA GLY A 508 14.67 23.58 19.82
C GLY A 508 14.63 24.01 18.36
N LEU A 509 14.77 23.05 17.42
CA LEU A 509 14.65 23.33 16.00
C LEU A 509 13.20 23.70 15.65
N THR A 510 13.06 24.60 14.67
CA THR A 510 11.76 25.07 14.18
C THR A 510 11.12 24.03 13.24
N PRO A 511 9.80 24.12 12.98
CA PRO A 511 9.16 23.33 11.91
C PRO A 511 9.89 23.43 10.57
N TYR A 512 10.38 24.62 10.22
CA TYR A 512 11.16 24.86 9.01
C TYR A 512 12.45 24.04 8.99
N ASP A 513 13.22 24.09 10.09
CA ASP A 513 14.51 23.41 10.16
C ASP A 513 14.37 21.90 10.05
N ILE A 514 13.28 21.33 10.60
CA ILE A 514 12.99 19.91 10.56
C ILE A 514 12.38 19.51 9.20
N GLY A 515 11.36 20.24 8.75
CA GLY A 515 10.62 19.91 7.53
C GLY A 515 11.48 19.98 6.27
N ARG A 516 12.42 20.93 6.19
CA ARG A 516 13.34 21.03 5.05
C ARG A 516 14.27 19.81 4.89
N ILE A 517 14.48 19.04 5.95
CA ILE A 517 15.28 17.81 5.88
C ILE A 517 14.55 16.74 5.05
N LEU A 518 13.20 16.71 5.09
CA LEU A 518 12.40 15.74 4.38
C LEU A 518 12.15 16.13 2.91
N CYS A 519 12.16 17.43 2.60
CA CYS A 519 11.77 17.92 1.29
C CYS A 519 12.99 18.11 0.39
N ARG A 520 12.86 17.68 -0.87
CA ARG A 520 13.83 17.97 -1.92
C ARG A 520 13.79 19.46 -2.29
N GLU A 521 14.95 20.10 -2.40
CA GLU A 521 15.05 21.49 -2.89
C GLU A 521 14.77 21.57 -4.40
N THR A 522 15.13 20.53 -5.13
CA THR A 522 14.90 20.39 -6.57
C THR A 522 14.59 18.93 -6.91
N VAL A 523 13.86 18.68 -7.99
CA VAL A 523 13.47 17.33 -8.44
C VAL A 523 14.68 16.39 -8.65
N ASN A 524 15.84 16.95 -9.00
CA ASN A 524 17.02 16.17 -9.37
C ASN A 524 18.05 16.01 -8.24
N ARG A 525 17.73 16.47 -7.02
CA ARG A 525 18.63 16.37 -5.88
C ARG A 525 17.89 15.74 -4.70
N ASP A 526 18.47 14.69 -4.17
CA ASP A 526 17.94 14.01 -3.01
C ASP A 526 17.84 14.95 -1.80
N SER A 527 16.85 14.73 -0.96
CA SER A 527 16.66 15.43 0.30
C SER A 527 17.69 14.98 1.32
N GLU A 528 17.89 15.79 2.36
CA GLU A 528 18.85 15.45 3.43
C GLU A 528 18.47 14.13 4.13
N ILE A 529 17.16 13.80 4.25
CA ILE A 529 16.74 12.53 4.84
C ILE A 529 17.06 11.34 3.93
N GLU A 530 16.98 11.51 2.60
CA GLU A 530 17.38 10.47 1.65
C GLU A 530 18.88 10.21 1.72
N ASP A 531 19.70 11.27 1.82
CA ASP A 531 21.14 11.16 2.06
C ASP A 531 21.46 10.45 3.38
N ILE A 532 20.72 10.74 4.47
CA ILE A 532 20.87 10.07 5.77
C ILE A 532 20.55 8.58 5.67
N ILE A 533 19.48 8.23 4.97
CA ILE A 533 19.07 6.84 4.76
C ILE A 533 20.12 6.09 3.93
N GLN A 534 20.58 6.69 2.83
CA GLN A 534 21.63 6.09 2.00
C GLN A 534 22.93 5.90 2.78
N GLU A 535 23.34 6.88 3.58
CA GLU A 535 24.52 6.77 4.45
C GLU A 535 24.39 5.64 5.46
N ALA A 536 23.17 5.43 6.01
CA ALA A 536 22.89 4.33 6.92
C ALA A 536 22.90 2.98 6.20
N GLU A 537 22.34 2.89 4.99
CA GLU A 537 22.37 1.66 4.17
C GLU A 537 23.82 1.27 3.79
N ASP A 538 24.66 2.26 3.47
CA ASP A 538 26.07 2.03 3.15
C ASP A 538 26.91 1.64 4.41
N ALA A 539 26.47 2.04 5.59
CA ALA A 539 27.16 1.76 6.86
C ALA A 539 26.85 0.37 7.44
N VAL A 540 25.72 -0.25 7.05
CA VAL A 540 25.31 -1.55 7.56
C VAL A 540 25.59 -2.67 6.55
N LEU A 541 25.80 -3.90 7.05
CA LEU A 541 25.99 -5.05 6.17
C LEU A 541 24.64 -5.53 5.60
N PRO A 542 24.63 -6.10 4.37
CA PRO A 542 23.44 -6.76 3.83
C PRO A 542 22.88 -7.82 4.79
N GLY A 543 21.57 -7.78 5.06
CA GLY A 543 20.91 -8.68 6.00
C GLY A 543 20.94 -8.22 7.47
N THR A 544 21.39 -6.99 7.72
CA THR A 544 21.29 -6.35 9.03
C THR A 544 19.83 -6.24 9.47
N SER A 545 19.58 -6.42 10.79
CA SER A 545 18.23 -6.26 11.36
C SER A 545 17.73 -4.82 11.21
N GLU A 546 16.42 -4.64 11.04
CA GLU A 546 15.79 -3.32 10.97
C GLU A 546 16.15 -2.44 12.18
N ASN A 547 16.24 -3.02 13.38
CA ASN A 547 16.61 -2.27 14.59
C ASN A 547 18.00 -1.65 14.48
N LEU A 548 19.00 -2.43 14.04
CA LEU A 548 20.37 -1.91 13.91
C LEU A 548 20.45 -0.86 12.79
N PHE A 549 19.71 -1.03 11.70
CA PHE A 549 19.59 -0.01 10.67
C PHE A 549 19.01 1.29 11.24
N LEU A 550 17.92 1.22 12.00
CA LEU A 550 17.28 2.39 12.62
C LEU A 550 18.17 3.05 13.69
N GLU A 551 18.96 2.27 14.43
CA GLU A 551 19.99 2.81 15.35
C GLU A 551 21.04 3.61 14.57
N THR A 552 21.52 3.07 13.44
CA THR A 552 22.46 3.78 12.57
C THR A 552 21.87 5.07 12.02
N VAL A 553 20.62 5.05 11.52
CA VAL A 553 19.89 6.25 11.08
C VAL A 553 19.80 7.26 12.23
N SER A 554 19.48 6.80 13.45
CA SER A 554 19.38 7.63 14.64
C SER A 554 20.68 8.36 14.95
N GLU A 555 21.81 7.68 14.87
CA GLU A 555 23.15 8.27 15.10
C GLU A 555 23.52 9.29 14.00
N ILE A 556 23.19 9.00 12.75
CA ILE A 556 23.44 9.92 11.64
C ILE A 556 22.58 11.18 11.79
N ILE A 557 21.29 11.03 12.13
CA ILE A 557 20.41 12.17 12.42
C ILE A 557 21.01 13.02 13.54
N ASP A 558 21.45 12.42 14.67
CA ASP A 558 22.06 13.16 15.77
C ASP A 558 23.27 13.98 15.32
N ARG A 559 24.14 13.37 14.52
CA ARG A 559 25.33 14.05 13.97
C ARG A 559 24.96 15.20 13.02
N ARG A 560 23.97 15.01 12.15
CA ARG A 560 23.51 16.05 11.21
C ARG A 560 22.84 17.23 11.94
N LEU A 561 22.10 16.93 13.01
CA LEU A 561 21.43 17.97 13.81
C LEU A 561 22.39 18.74 14.74
N LEU A 562 23.58 18.22 15.08
CA LEU A 562 24.60 18.94 15.85
C LEU A 562 25.22 20.10 15.08
N GLY A 563 25.12 20.14 13.78
CA GLY A 563 25.63 21.22 12.92
C GLY A 563 24.62 22.33 12.62
N LYS A 564 23.38 22.19 13.12
CA LYS A 564 22.28 23.16 12.96
C LYS A 564 21.95 23.84 14.26
#